data_e751f11112d2037c8926e02e8aea41ef
#
_entry.id   e751f11112d2037c8926e02e8aea41ef
#
_cell.length_a   1.000
_cell.length_b   1.000
_cell.length_c   1.000
_cell.angle_alpha   90.00
_cell.angle_beta   90.00
_cell.angle_gamma   90.00
#
_symmetry.space_group_name_H-M   'P 1'
#
loop_
_entity.id
_entity.type
_entity.pdbx_description
1 polymer ?
#
loop_
_entity_poly.entity_id
_entity_poly.type
_entity_poly.pdbx_seq_one_letter_code
_entity_poly.pdbx_strand_id
1 'polypeptide(L)'
;MRMRSQNKTLNASPSKQTTLANVARSFCADTQGLILPYVTMMLIVIIGVSVLALDGARYMSLQTQLQNGADALALAGAAELDRLPDAQARAIRAIDSLVANGVLFGQERRVQVSRVEFYSRLPADDSRPLSEGTLATDGTNARFVAVTVRPIALSTLLPASFFGGANSVSAGAAAVAGFDQVVCQVAPLYVCNPYEVPGMSYGQASGALQDAAADPAMRRRLLRLRQYGDRNEPLAAGDYGFLEAAQLGSDTEDIIDAIAVDRPRACFIQNAVNFRPRALPAVREAFNVRFDIYEGTMSGFQNDLSYRPSPNVRKGYVGGGSGGACNARPGTDWPIGAPPGQVAGLPLDREWPFLDGRMGSGNWNFATYWQVNHGGDGRPSPIIDGSSASNSNPPSRYDVYRYEIEQGYIQDRSPGGESGAPACYTGGSLFDIPDRRVLYSAIINCQSLGLVGGNQSNVPVAAFAKLFLTLPLQRSQTDLYVELVGLVKPRDDGNFEMVQLYR
;
A
#
# COMPACT_ATOMS: atom_id res chain seq x y z
N MET A 1 93.32 -10.15 85.64
CA MET A 1 92.53 -10.25 86.90
C MET A 1 91.34 -11.20 86.59
N ARG A 2 91.21 -12.25 87.30
CA ARG A 2 90.31 -13.43 87.37
C ARG A 2 89.15 -13.57 86.33
N MET A 3 89.33 -14.59 85.49
CA MET A 3 88.30 -15.34 84.74
C MET A 3 87.28 -16.00 85.65
N ARG A 4 86.06 -16.07 85.24
CA ARG A 4 85.11 -17.09 85.69
C ARG A 4 84.33 -17.65 84.53
N SER A 5 84.66 -18.86 84.24
CA SER A 5 84.00 -19.81 83.32
C SER A 5 82.60 -20.18 83.89
N GLN A 6 81.58 -20.15 82.99
CA GLN A 6 80.36 -20.82 83.25
C GLN A 6 80.01 -21.79 82.09
N ASN A 7 80.06 -23.00 82.40
CA ASN A 7 79.51 -24.12 81.58
C ASN A 7 78.00 -24.01 81.48
N LYS A 8 77.46 -23.97 80.26
CA LYS A 8 76.08 -24.14 80.05
C LYS A 8 75.86 -25.44 79.29
N THR A 9 75.34 -26.42 79.98
CA THR A 9 74.91 -27.70 79.47
C THR A 9 73.81 -27.54 78.46
N LEU A 10 73.97 -28.08 77.23
CA LEU A 10 72.99 -28.19 76.20
C LEU A 10 72.00 -29.35 76.50
N ASN A 11 70.77 -28.93 76.88
CA ASN A 11 69.65 -29.91 76.90
C ASN A 11 69.12 -30.13 75.47
N ALA A 12 69.36 -31.28 74.94
CA ALA A 12 68.76 -31.77 73.67
C ALA A 12 67.25 -32.09 73.94
N SER A 13 66.42 -31.28 73.28
CA SER A 13 64.97 -31.57 73.21
C SER A 13 64.73 -32.75 72.28
N PRO A 14 63.84 -33.73 72.65
CA PRO A 14 63.58 -34.87 71.81
C PRO A 14 62.72 -34.42 70.58
N SER A 15 63.19 -34.69 69.38
CA SER A 15 62.46 -34.50 68.13
C SER A 15 61.18 -35.41 68.15
N LYS A 16 60.04 -34.78 68.20
CA LYS A 16 58.78 -35.48 67.98
C LYS A 16 58.70 -35.94 66.52
N GLN A 17 58.99 -37.21 66.31
CA GLN A 17 58.64 -37.92 65.08
C GLN A 17 57.08 -37.94 65.06
N THR A 18 56.47 -37.03 64.31
CA THR A 18 55.07 -37.11 63.97
C THR A 18 54.88 -38.22 62.96
N THR A 19 54.48 -39.43 63.45
CA THR A 19 54.16 -40.53 62.58
C THR A 19 53.03 -40.16 61.62
N LEU A 20 53.15 -40.50 60.35
CA LEU A 20 52.17 -40.31 59.30
C LEU A 20 50.73 -40.65 59.75
N ALA A 21 50.61 -41.63 60.68
CA ALA A 21 49.35 -42.02 61.29
C ALA A 21 48.71 -40.95 62.16
N ASN A 22 49.50 -40.07 62.83
CA ASN A 22 48.97 -38.96 63.63
C ASN A 22 48.57 -37.79 62.73
N VAL A 23 49.23 -37.53 61.62
CA VAL A 23 48.85 -36.56 60.64
C VAL A 23 47.55 -37.00 59.95
N ALA A 24 47.42 -38.29 59.60
CA ALA A 24 46.17 -38.82 59.01
C ALA A 24 45.00 -38.77 60.03
N ARG A 25 45.23 -39.03 61.34
CA ARG A 25 44.19 -38.92 62.35
C ARG A 25 43.78 -37.44 62.61
N SER A 26 44.69 -36.51 62.61
CA SER A 26 44.32 -35.11 62.81
C SER A 26 43.57 -34.59 61.54
N PHE A 27 43.91 -35.09 60.37
CA PHE A 27 43.15 -34.76 59.14
C PHE A 27 41.74 -35.32 59.12
N CYS A 28 41.51 -36.54 59.67
CA CYS A 28 40.17 -37.12 59.79
C CYS A 28 39.34 -36.55 60.95
N ALA A 29 39.98 -35.91 61.96
CA ALA A 29 39.34 -35.29 63.11
C ALA A 29 39.11 -33.79 62.94
N ASP A 30 39.64 -33.15 61.88
CA ASP A 30 39.48 -31.75 61.62
C ASP A 30 38.14 -31.46 60.90
N THR A 31 37.13 -31.11 61.72
CA THR A 31 35.82 -30.70 61.22
C THR A 31 35.83 -29.36 60.49
N GLN A 32 36.91 -28.57 60.54
CA GLN A 32 37.07 -27.32 59.82
C GLN A 32 37.45 -27.55 58.33
N GLY A 33 37.93 -28.75 57.97
CA GLY A 33 38.25 -29.13 56.59
C GLY A 33 37.04 -29.43 55.70
N LEU A 34 35.81 -29.51 56.26
CA LEU A 34 34.60 -29.76 55.47
C LEU A 34 34.23 -28.63 54.47
N ILE A 35 34.73 -27.42 54.68
CA ILE A 35 34.49 -26.27 53.79
C ILE A 35 35.14 -26.49 52.42
N LEU A 36 36.33 -27.09 52.34
CA LEU A 36 37.06 -27.30 51.10
C LEU A 36 36.33 -28.19 50.07
N PRO A 37 35.79 -29.39 50.48
CA PRO A 37 34.96 -30.22 49.57
C PRO A 37 33.69 -29.50 49.15
N TYR A 38 33.03 -28.74 50.01
CA TYR A 38 31.85 -27.98 49.66
C TYR A 38 32.17 -26.86 48.66
N VAL A 39 33.24 -26.10 48.86
CA VAL A 39 33.72 -25.06 47.97
C VAL A 39 34.10 -25.62 46.62
N THR A 40 34.79 -26.78 46.55
CA THR A 40 35.14 -27.43 45.28
C THR A 40 33.90 -27.93 44.53
N MET A 41 32.92 -28.56 45.21
CA MET A 41 31.69 -28.92 44.56
C MET A 41 30.88 -27.71 44.07
N MET A 42 30.74 -26.68 44.90
CA MET A 42 30.09 -25.44 44.48
C MET A 42 30.79 -24.77 43.33
N LEU A 43 32.11 -24.77 43.29
CA LEU A 43 32.90 -24.18 42.20
C LEU A 43 32.61 -24.89 40.87
N ILE A 44 32.55 -26.22 40.88
CA ILE A 44 32.21 -27.00 39.69
C ILE A 44 30.80 -26.67 39.17
N VAL A 45 29.84 -26.53 40.10
CA VAL A 45 28.45 -26.14 39.75
C VAL A 45 28.41 -24.73 39.17
N ILE A 46 29.08 -23.79 39.86
CA ILE A 46 29.14 -22.39 39.40
C ILE A 46 29.78 -22.27 38.01
N ILE A 47 30.91 -22.96 37.81
CA ILE A 47 31.58 -22.98 36.47
C ILE A 47 30.65 -23.63 35.45
N GLY A 48 30.01 -24.75 35.77
CA GLY A 48 29.07 -25.42 34.85
C GLY A 48 27.92 -24.51 34.42
N VAL A 49 27.27 -23.87 35.40
CA VAL A 49 26.18 -22.89 35.11
C VAL A 49 26.69 -21.68 34.33
N SER A 50 27.88 -21.17 34.65
CA SER A 50 28.47 -20.03 33.93
C SER A 50 28.79 -20.37 32.48
N VAL A 51 29.33 -21.54 32.19
CA VAL A 51 29.61 -22.01 30.82
C VAL A 51 28.32 -22.23 30.05
N LEU A 52 27.30 -22.81 30.70
CA LEU A 52 25.97 -22.98 30.09
C LEU A 52 25.32 -21.63 29.75
N ALA A 53 25.45 -20.64 30.64
CA ALA A 53 24.95 -19.29 30.40
C ALA A 53 25.68 -18.62 29.21
N LEU A 54 27.01 -18.80 29.11
CA LEU A 54 27.80 -18.31 27.99
C LEU A 54 27.42 -18.98 26.67
N ASP A 55 27.22 -20.30 26.66
CA ASP A 55 26.77 -21.03 25.46
C ASP A 55 25.37 -20.58 25.02
N GLY A 56 24.47 -20.38 26.00
CA GLY A 56 23.15 -19.83 25.74
C GLY A 56 23.20 -18.40 25.15
N ALA A 57 24.04 -17.54 25.71
CA ALA A 57 24.22 -16.16 25.19
C ALA A 57 24.79 -16.17 23.75
N ARG A 58 25.75 -17.03 23.46
CA ARG A 58 26.33 -17.19 22.12
C ARG A 58 25.30 -17.70 21.12
N TYR A 59 24.49 -18.67 21.51
CA TYR A 59 23.40 -19.22 20.69
C TYR A 59 22.36 -18.12 20.38
N MET A 60 21.88 -17.40 21.39
CA MET A 60 20.93 -16.31 21.21
C MET A 60 21.51 -15.20 20.29
N SER A 61 22.78 -14.85 20.47
CA SER A 61 23.45 -13.89 19.61
C SER A 61 23.53 -14.37 18.15
N LEU A 62 23.86 -15.63 17.92
CA LEU A 62 23.88 -16.25 16.59
C LEU A 62 22.47 -16.24 15.98
N GLN A 63 21.46 -16.65 16.73
CA GLN A 63 20.07 -16.65 16.28
C GLN A 63 19.61 -15.27 15.87
N THR A 64 19.90 -14.24 16.67
CA THR A 64 19.56 -12.86 16.35
C THR A 64 20.28 -12.35 15.10
N GLN A 65 21.55 -12.68 14.92
CA GLN A 65 22.31 -12.29 13.73
C GLN A 65 21.78 -12.96 12.47
N LEU A 66 21.43 -14.25 12.55
CA LEU A 66 20.82 -14.98 11.42
C LEU A 66 19.45 -14.42 11.06
N GLN A 67 18.64 -14.10 12.09
CA GLN A 67 17.33 -13.50 11.88
C GLN A 67 17.46 -12.13 11.22
N ASN A 68 18.32 -11.24 11.74
CA ASN A 68 18.58 -9.94 11.12
C ASN A 68 19.08 -10.07 9.67
N GLY A 69 19.89 -11.10 9.40
CA GLY A 69 20.35 -11.40 8.05
C GLY A 69 19.22 -11.87 7.14
N ALA A 70 18.35 -12.76 7.63
CA ALA A 70 17.18 -13.25 6.89
C ALA A 70 16.20 -12.09 6.60
N ASP A 71 15.95 -11.26 7.60
CA ASP A 71 15.08 -10.07 7.49
C ASP A 71 15.60 -9.09 6.42
N ALA A 72 16.90 -8.77 6.46
CA ALA A 72 17.52 -7.88 5.48
C ALA A 72 17.44 -8.45 4.05
N LEU A 73 17.66 -9.75 3.88
CA LEU A 73 17.59 -10.43 2.59
C LEU A 73 16.14 -10.48 2.07
N ALA A 74 15.19 -10.76 2.96
CA ALA A 74 13.77 -10.76 2.61
C ALA A 74 13.30 -9.37 2.19
N LEU A 75 13.66 -8.32 2.95
CA LEU A 75 13.35 -6.93 2.61
C LEU A 75 13.96 -6.51 1.27
N ALA A 76 15.22 -6.86 1.01
CA ALA A 76 15.87 -6.55 -0.25
C ALA A 76 15.20 -7.25 -1.45
N GLY A 77 14.82 -8.51 -1.28
CA GLY A 77 14.08 -9.25 -2.30
C GLY A 77 12.67 -8.68 -2.51
N ALA A 78 11.98 -8.32 -1.42
CA ALA A 78 10.64 -7.77 -1.50
C ALA A 78 10.60 -6.41 -2.22
N ALA A 79 11.63 -5.57 -2.06
CA ALA A 79 11.72 -4.27 -2.73
C ALA A 79 11.67 -4.35 -4.27
N GLU A 80 11.97 -5.50 -4.84
CA GLU A 80 11.96 -5.74 -6.29
C GLU A 80 10.64 -6.35 -6.80
N LEU A 81 9.67 -6.60 -5.91
CA LEU A 81 8.38 -7.25 -6.26
C LEU A 81 7.33 -6.23 -6.75
N ASP A 82 7.67 -5.47 -7.78
CA ASP A 82 6.84 -4.42 -8.38
C ASP A 82 5.77 -4.93 -9.35
N ARG A 83 5.56 -6.25 -9.43
CA ARG A 83 4.61 -6.93 -10.32
C ARG A 83 4.95 -6.86 -11.80
N LEU A 84 6.17 -6.55 -12.16
CA LEU A 84 6.66 -6.73 -13.52
C LEU A 84 7.05 -8.20 -13.75
N PRO A 85 7.03 -8.68 -15.01
CA PRO A 85 7.34 -10.08 -15.30
C PRO A 85 8.73 -10.55 -14.81
N ASP A 86 9.68 -9.63 -14.70
CA ASP A 86 11.06 -9.90 -14.28
C ASP A 86 11.29 -9.69 -12.77
N ALA A 87 10.26 -9.35 -11.99
CA ALA A 87 10.36 -9.03 -10.57
C ALA A 87 11.04 -10.13 -9.74
N GLN A 88 10.66 -11.39 -9.93
CA GLN A 88 11.31 -12.52 -9.24
C GLN A 88 12.80 -12.63 -9.55
N ALA A 89 13.18 -12.42 -10.81
CA ALA A 89 14.59 -12.49 -11.21
C ALA A 89 15.40 -11.32 -10.61
N ARG A 90 14.81 -10.13 -10.51
CA ARG A 90 15.44 -9.00 -9.83
C ARG A 90 15.57 -9.24 -8.33
N ALA A 91 14.51 -9.75 -7.69
CA ALA A 91 14.51 -10.10 -6.28
C ALA A 91 15.63 -11.09 -5.91
N ILE A 92 15.79 -12.14 -6.70
CA ILE A 92 16.90 -13.12 -6.51
C ILE A 92 18.26 -12.41 -6.60
N ARG A 93 18.47 -11.56 -7.62
CA ARG A 93 19.74 -10.81 -7.76
C ARG A 93 19.98 -9.85 -6.59
N ALA A 94 18.95 -9.19 -6.09
CA ALA A 94 19.04 -8.31 -4.92
C ALA A 94 19.44 -9.09 -3.67
N ILE A 95 18.83 -10.24 -3.42
CA ILE A 95 19.17 -11.16 -2.33
C ILE A 95 20.64 -11.61 -2.45
N ASP A 96 21.05 -12.07 -3.62
CA ASP A 96 22.41 -12.57 -3.86
C ASP A 96 23.48 -11.47 -3.67
N SER A 97 23.18 -10.23 -4.04
CA SER A 97 24.09 -9.10 -3.88
C SER A 97 24.32 -8.71 -2.42
N LEU A 98 23.31 -8.84 -1.56
CA LEU A 98 23.39 -8.52 -0.13
C LEU A 98 24.15 -9.57 0.69
N VAL A 99 24.14 -10.84 0.26
CA VAL A 99 24.82 -11.94 0.95
C VAL A 99 26.35 -11.71 1.10
N ALA A 100 26.93 -10.80 0.32
CA ALA A 100 28.37 -10.55 0.33
C ALA A 100 28.91 -9.91 1.64
N ASN A 101 28.06 -9.35 2.51
CA ASN A 101 28.46 -8.43 3.60
C ASN A 101 28.19 -8.94 5.03
N GLY A 102 27.85 -10.22 5.23
CA GLY A 102 27.54 -10.74 6.56
C GLY A 102 28.78 -11.06 7.40
N VAL A 103 28.90 -10.46 8.59
CA VAL A 103 29.93 -10.80 9.60
C VAL A 103 29.23 -11.42 10.81
N LEU A 104 29.60 -12.66 11.12
CA LEU A 104 29.10 -13.37 12.30
C LEU A 104 30.26 -13.63 13.28
N PHE A 105 30.17 -13.09 14.50
CA PHE A 105 31.14 -13.30 15.58
C PHE A 105 32.61 -12.95 15.22
N GLY A 106 32.84 -11.89 14.45
CA GLY A 106 34.20 -11.51 14.05
C GLY A 106 34.89 -12.50 13.09
N GLN A 107 34.20 -13.55 12.67
CA GLN A 107 34.62 -14.41 11.58
C GLN A 107 33.80 -14.02 10.34
N GLU A 108 34.45 -13.88 9.21
CA GLU A 108 33.82 -13.58 7.92
C GLU A 108 32.99 -14.79 7.42
N ARG A 109 31.92 -15.10 8.14
CA ARG A 109 30.94 -16.10 7.70
C ARG A 109 29.77 -15.37 7.05
N ARG A 110 29.63 -15.57 5.77
CA ARG A 110 28.51 -15.06 4.99
C ARG A 110 27.24 -15.82 5.38
N VAL A 111 26.15 -15.09 5.57
CA VAL A 111 24.80 -15.68 5.63
C VAL A 111 24.52 -16.34 4.28
N GLN A 112 24.32 -17.65 4.26
CA GLN A 112 24.02 -18.39 3.04
C GLN A 112 22.52 -18.65 2.96
N VAL A 113 21.92 -18.28 1.84
CA VAL A 113 20.53 -18.60 1.55
C VAL A 113 20.41 -20.07 1.19
N SER A 114 19.47 -20.77 1.81
CA SER A 114 19.15 -22.16 1.47
C SER A 114 17.94 -22.27 0.56
N ARG A 115 16.99 -21.33 0.67
CA ARG A 115 15.74 -21.36 -0.08
C ARG A 115 15.18 -19.94 -0.23
N VAL A 116 14.68 -19.64 -1.43
CA VAL A 116 13.87 -18.46 -1.73
C VAL A 116 12.57 -18.94 -2.37
N GLU A 117 11.46 -18.48 -1.85
CA GLU A 117 10.12 -18.80 -2.37
C GLU A 117 9.31 -17.52 -2.51
N PHE A 118 8.50 -17.47 -3.57
CA PHE A 118 7.62 -16.34 -3.84
C PHE A 118 6.16 -16.75 -3.65
N TYR A 119 5.40 -15.90 -2.99
CA TYR A 119 3.99 -16.14 -2.70
C TYR A 119 3.12 -15.03 -3.28
N SER A 120 1.98 -15.41 -3.81
CA SER A 120 0.91 -14.48 -4.20
C SER A 120 -0.02 -14.16 -3.03
N ARG A 121 -0.12 -15.09 -2.07
CA ARG A 121 -0.91 -14.94 -0.84
C ARG A 121 -0.26 -15.68 0.31
N LEU A 122 -0.17 -15.03 1.45
CA LEU A 122 0.21 -15.67 2.71
C LEU A 122 -1.01 -16.35 3.38
N PRO A 123 -0.79 -17.30 4.29
CA PRO A 123 -1.85 -17.79 5.18
C PRO A 123 -2.52 -16.64 5.93
N ALA A 124 -3.81 -16.82 6.26
CA ALA A 124 -4.60 -15.77 6.93
C ALA A 124 -4.14 -15.47 8.37
N ASP A 125 -3.35 -16.34 8.97
CA ASP A 125 -2.85 -16.25 10.33
C ASP A 125 -1.37 -16.64 10.36
N ASP A 126 -0.56 -15.86 11.06
CA ASP A 126 0.88 -16.08 11.22
C ASP A 126 1.25 -17.37 11.97
N SER A 127 0.31 -17.95 12.71
CA SER A 127 0.49 -19.26 13.36
C SER A 127 0.45 -20.44 12.38
N ARG A 128 -0.08 -20.23 11.17
CA ARG A 128 -0.17 -21.27 10.14
C ARG A 128 1.13 -21.41 9.37
N PRO A 129 1.48 -22.63 8.94
CA PRO A 129 2.69 -22.86 8.16
C PRO A 129 2.60 -22.17 6.78
N LEU A 130 3.73 -21.65 6.27
CA LEU A 130 3.80 -21.01 4.96
C LEU A 130 3.35 -21.92 3.81
N SER A 131 3.39 -23.25 3.99
CA SER A 131 2.91 -24.21 3.00
C SER A 131 1.41 -24.11 2.69
N GLU A 132 0.63 -23.45 3.55
CA GLU A 132 -0.78 -23.14 3.29
C GLU A 132 -0.96 -21.85 2.45
N GLY A 133 0.10 -21.11 2.23
CA GLY A 133 0.11 -19.97 1.32
C GLY A 133 0.01 -20.39 -0.15
N THR A 134 -0.30 -19.45 -1.02
CA THR A 134 -0.36 -19.68 -2.46
C THR A 134 0.95 -19.21 -3.09
N LEU A 135 1.68 -20.12 -3.70
CA LEU A 135 2.90 -19.79 -4.43
C LEU A 135 2.59 -18.88 -5.64
N ALA A 136 3.50 -17.96 -5.91
CA ALA A 136 3.44 -17.14 -7.11
C ALA A 136 3.90 -17.96 -8.33
N THR A 137 3.17 -17.85 -9.45
CA THR A 137 3.51 -18.52 -10.70
C THR A 137 4.55 -17.76 -11.50
N ASP A 138 4.58 -16.44 -11.37
CA ASP A 138 5.47 -15.53 -12.08
C ASP A 138 5.67 -14.21 -11.32
N GLY A 139 6.47 -13.28 -11.88
CA GLY A 139 6.75 -11.98 -11.27
C GLY A 139 5.53 -11.08 -11.12
N THR A 140 4.52 -11.24 -12.00
CA THR A 140 3.34 -10.35 -12.02
C THR A 140 2.42 -10.59 -10.83
N ASN A 141 2.44 -11.79 -10.27
CA ASN A 141 1.63 -12.16 -9.11
C ASN A 141 2.44 -12.40 -7.82
N ALA A 142 3.77 -12.24 -7.87
CA ALA A 142 4.63 -12.33 -6.70
C ALA A 142 4.46 -11.09 -5.83
N ARG A 143 3.98 -11.28 -4.60
CA ARG A 143 3.75 -10.21 -3.62
C ARG A 143 4.65 -10.33 -2.40
N PHE A 144 5.02 -11.55 -2.07
CA PHE A 144 5.81 -11.87 -0.89
C PHE A 144 6.98 -12.75 -1.28
N VAL A 145 8.10 -12.56 -0.60
CA VAL A 145 9.27 -13.40 -0.69
C VAL A 145 9.59 -13.98 0.69
N ALA A 146 9.77 -15.28 0.74
CA ALA A 146 10.25 -16.00 1.90
C ALA A 146 11.70 -16.39 1.68
N VAL A 147 12.57 -15.97 2.58
CA VAL A 147 14.01 -16.30 2.55
C VAL A 147 14.33 -17.17 3.76
N THR A 148 14.87 -18.36 3.51
CA THR A 148 15.38 -19.25 4.54
C THR A 148 16.89 -19.28 4.44
N VAL A 149 17.58 -19.00 5.55
CA VAL A 149 19.04 -19.07 5.60
C VAL A 149 19.51 -20.45 6.07
N ARG A 150 20.68 -20.85 5.59
CA ARG A 150 21.29 -22.14 5.94
C ARG A 150 21.63 -22.14 7.43
N PRO A 151 21.21 -23.19 8.19
CA PRO A 151 21.57 -23.32 9.59
C PRO A 151 23.10 -23.35 9.78
N ILE A 152 23.56 -22.60 10.78
CA ILE A 152 24.97 -22.57 11.20
C ILE A 152 25.15 -23.33 12.50
N ALA A 153 26.08 -24.28 12.55
CA ALA A 153 26.42 -25.00 13.75
C ALA A 153 27.37 -24.19 14.64
N LEU A 154 27.04 -24.03 15.91
CA LEU A 154 27.86 -23.44 16.96
C LEU A 154 28.40 -24.56 17.86
N SER A 155 29.72 -24.64 18.01
CA SER A 155 30.34 -25.56 18.97
C SER A 155 30.11 -25.08 20.40
N THR A 156 29.63 -25.94 21.27
CA THR A 156 29.41 -25.64 22.69
C THR A 156 30.73 -25.65 23.44
N LEU A 157 30.88 -24.73 24.40
CA LEU A 157 31.99 -24.70 25.36
C LEU A 157 31.83 -25.80 26.41
N LEU A 158 30.58 -26.11 26.76
CA LEU A 158 30.27 -27.22 27.65
C LEU A 158 30.35 -28.52 26.82
N PRO A 159 31.22 -29.49 27.18
CA PRO A 159 31.33 -30.75 26.48
C PRO A 159 30.12 -31.64 26.79
N ALA A 160 28.98 -31.37 26.11
CA ALA A 160 27.72 -32.07 26.34
C ALA A 160 27.82 -33.58 26.06
N SER A 161 28.83 -34.00 25.30
CA SER A 161 29.12 -35.44 25.05
C SER A 161 29.34 -36.25 26.33
N PHE A 162 29.80 -35.66 27.42
CA PHE A 162 29.92 -36.33 28.72
C PHE A 162 28.57 -36.73 29.32
N PHE A 163 27.48 -36.04 28.88
CA PHE A 163 26.11 -36.28 29.30
C PHE A 163 25.26 -36.93 28.21
N GLY A 164 25.91 -37.45 27.13
CA GLY A 164 25.21 -38.09 26.00
C GLY A 164 24.60 -37.06 24.99
N GLY A 165 24.93 -35.81 25.10
CA GLY A 165 24.47 -34.74 24.19
C GLY A 165 25.45 -34.48 23.03
N ALA A 166 25.03 -33.68 22.03
CA ALA A 166 25.87 -33.21 20.95
C ALA A 166 26.72 -32.00 21.37
N ASN A 167 27.98 -31.94 20.96
CA ASN A 167 28.88 -30.82 21.23
C ASN A 167 28.67 -29.62 20.29
N SER A 168 27.54 -29.60 19.58
CA SER A 168 27.15 -28.49 18.70
C SER A 168 25.66 -28.29 18.68
N VAL A 169 25.22 -27.05 18.61
CA VAL A 169 23.83 -26.65 18.42
C VAL A 169 23.74 -25.87 17.13
N SER A 170 22.73 -26.11 16.29
CA SER A 170 22.52 -25.40 15.05
C SER A 170 21.43 -24.34 15.21
N ALA A 171 21.67 -23.14 14.72
CA ALA A 171 20.69 -22.06 14.61
C ALA A 171 20.39 -21.80 13.13
N GLY A 172 19.12 -21.62 12.82
CA GLY A 172 18.66 -21.22 11.49
C GLY A 172 17.65 -20.08 11.62
N ALA A 173 17.39 -19.38 10.54
CA ALA A 173 16.40 -18.30 10.49
C ALA A 173 15.66 -18.31 9.16
N ALA A 174 14.44 -17.78 9.19
CA ALA A 174 13.65 -17.53 8.01
C ALA A 174 12.91 -16.22 8.20
N ALA A 175 12.70 -15.51 7.12
CA ALA A 175 11.95 -14.25 7.11
C ALA A 175 11.04 -14.19 5.89
N VAL A 176 9.91 -13.54 6.04
CA VAL A 176 8.97 -13.26 4.96
C VAL A 176 8.77 -11.76 4.89
N ALA A 177 9.03 -11.19 3.72
CA ALA A 177 8.76 -9.79 3.45
C ALA A 177 7.85 -9.65 2.23
N GLY A 178 7.11 -8.55 2.19
CA GLY A 178 6.23 -8.22 1.09
C GLY A 178 6.41 -6.77 0.66
N PHE A 179 6.11 -6.54 -0.59
CA PHE A 179 6.04 -5.22 -1.19
C PHE A 179 4.59 -4.78 -1.24
N ASP A 180 4.27 -3.74 -0.50
CA ASP A 180 2.96 -3.11 -0.51
C ASP A 180 3.05 -1.70 -1.07
N GLN A 181 2.20 -1.43 -2.03
CA GLN A 181 1.94 -0.06 -2.46
C GLN A 181 0.86 0.53 -1.56
N VAL A 182 1.20 1.62 -0.90
CA VAL A 182 0.26 2.42 -0.12
C VAL A 182 -0.04 3.68 -0.91
N VAL A 183 -1.27 3.81 -1.35
CA VAL A 183 -1.71 5.00 -2.06
C VAL A 183 -2.50 5.87 -1.12
N CYS A 184 -2.00 7.08 -0.87
CA CYS A 184 -2.65 8.10 -0.04
C CYS A 184 -3.35 9.16 -0.92
N GLN A 185 -4.14 10.01 -0.29
CA GLN A 185 -4.96 11.02 -0.98
C GLN A 185 -6.00 10.39 -1.93
N VAL A 186 -6.38 9.15 -1.66
CA VAL A 186 -7.39 8.40 -2.40
C VAL A 186 -8.77 8.78 -1.86
N ALA A 187 -9.69 9.12 -2.74
CA ALA A 187 -11.10 9.15 -2.37
C ALA A 187 -11.50 7.74 -1.89
N PRO A 188 -12.23 7.62 -0.76
CA PRO A 188 -12.60 6.31 -0.22
C PRO A 188 -13.61 5.59 -1.12
N LEU A 189 -13.19 5.29 -2.33
CA LEU A 189 -14.00 4.77 -3.43
C LEU A 189 -13.36 3.53 -4.02
N TYR A 190 -14.14 2.47 -4.18
CA TYR A 190 -13.76 1.36 -5.05
C TYR A 190 -14.65 1.32 -6.29
N VAL A 191 -14.11 0.78 -7.37
CA VAL A 191 -14.81 0.55 -8.62
C VAL A 191 -14.54 -0.89 -9.06
N CYS A 192 -15.61 -1.64 -9.32
CA CYS A 192 -15.49 -2.94 -9.98
C CYS A 192 -14.96 -2.73 -11.40
N ASN A 193 -13.88 -3.41 -11.75
CA ASN A 193 -13.16 -3.25 -12.99
C ASN A 193 -14.11 -3.15 -14.20
N PRO A 194 -14.22 -1.98 -14.86
CA PRO A 194 -15.16 -1.79 -15.96
C PRO A 194 -14.85 -2.63 -17.20
N TYR A 195 -13.61 -3.12 -17.30
CA TYR A 195 -13.13 -3.93 -18.42
C TYR A 195 -13.25 -5.42 -18.17
N GLU A 196 -13.73 -5.82 -16.99
CA GLU A 196 -13.97 -7.21 -16.64
C GLU A 196 -15.23 -7.73 -17.36
N VAL A 197 -15.15 -8.94 -17.92
CA VAL A 197 -16.29 -9.65 -18.49
C VAL A 197 -16.47 -11.00 -17.82
N PRO A 198 -17.70 -11.54 -17.77
CA PRO A 198 -17.97 -12.82 -17.12
C PRO A 198 -17.07 -13.94 -17.64
N GLY A 199 -16.53 -14.74 -16.71
CA GLY A 199 -15.65 -15.87 -17.02
C GLY A 199 -14.16 -15.56 -17.11
N MET A 200 -13.75 -14.30 -16.99
CA MET A 200 -12.33 -13.95 -16.86
C MET A 200 -11.76 -14.45 -15.54
N SER A 201 -10.54 -14.96 -15.56
CA SER A 201 -9.73 -15.15 -14.37
C SER A 201 -9.25 -13.81 -13.82
N TYR A 202 -8.81 -13.77 -12.56
CA TYR A 202 -8.27 -12.55 -11.95
C TYR A 202 -7.13 -11.92 -12.77
N GLY A 203 -6.21 -12.75 -13.29
CA GLY A 203 -5.09 -12.28 -14.13
C GLY A 203 -5.55 -11.70 -15.46
N GLN A 204 -6.55 -12.31 -16.11
CA GLN A 204 -7.11 -11.79 -17.35
C GLN A 204 -7.84 -10.46 -17.15
N ALA A 205 -8.62 -10.34 -16.07
CA ALA A 205 -9.30 -9.09 -15.72
C ALA A 205 -8.31 -7.96 -15.39
N SER A 206 -7.23 -8.27 -14.66
CA SER A 206 -6.16 -7.32 -14.38
C SER A 206 -5.40 -6.92 -15.65
N GLY A 207 -5.14 -7.86 -16.56
CA GLY A 207 -4.53 -7.60 -17.87
C GLY A 207 -5.39 -6.66 -18.72
N ALA A 208 -6.70 -6.91 -18.80
CA ALA A 208 -7.63 -6.05 -19.55
C ALA A 208 -7.65 -4.60 -19.03
N LEU A 209 -7.53 -4.41 -17.71
CA LEU A 209 -7.38 -3.07 -17.12
C LEU A 209 -6.06 -2.40 -17.51
N GLN A 210 -4.95 -3.15 -17.49
CA GLN A 210 -3.62 -2.63 -17.88
C GLN A 210 -3.58 -2.26 -19.36
N ASP A 211 -4.14 -3.11 -20.23
CA ASP A 211 -4.24 -2.86 -21.67
C ASP A 211 -5.09 -1.61 -21.94
N ALA A 212 -6.22 -1.47 -21.26
CA ALA A 212 -7.07 -0.29 -21.38
C ALA A 212 -6.37 1.00 -20.91
N ALA A 213 -5.57 0.92 -19.86
CA ALA A 213 -4.80 2.06 -19.37
C ALA A 213 -3.63 2.44 -20.30
N ALA A 214 -3.10 1.49 -21.05
CA ALA A 214 -2.04 1.72 -22.03
C ALA A 214 -2.55 2.29 -23.36
N ASP A 215 -3.79 1.96 -23.74
CA ASP A 215 -4.39 2.35 -25.03
C ASP A 215 -5.16 3.68 -24.91
N PRO A 216 -4.71 4.77 -25.59
CA PRO A 216 -5.42 6.06 -25.59
C PRO A 216 -6.87 5.95 -26.09
N ALA A 217 -7.17 5.06 -27.03
CA ALA A 217 -8.51 4.85 -27.54
C ALA A 217 -9.44 4.24 -26.50
N MET A 218 -8.92 3.38 -25.64
CA MET A 218 -9.68 2.80 -24.53
C MET A 218 -9.85 3.79 -23.39
N ARG A 219 -8.81 4.57 -23.04
CA ARG A 219 -8.87 5.57 -21.98
C ARG A 219 -9.93 6.64 -22.20
N ARG A 220 -10.08 7.13 -23.44
CA ARG A 220 -11.08 8.18 -23.77
C ARG A 220 -12.53 7.69 -23.80
N ARG A 221 -12.78 6.39 -23.63
CA ARG A 221 -14.15 5.87 -23.50
C ARG A 221 -14.78 6.39 -22.23
N LEU A 222 -15.99 6.91 -22.35
CA LEU A 222 -16.75 7.33 -21.19
C LEU A 222 -17.24 6.10 -20.43
N LEU A 223 -16.94 6.04 -19.15
CA LEU A 223 -17.40 4.99 -18.25
C LEU A 223 -18.56 5.51 -17.42
N ARG A 224 -19.62 4.73 -17.30
CA ARG A 224 -20.71 4.94 -16.37
C ARG A 224 -20.52 4.01 -15.18
N LEU A 225 -20.29 4.60 -14.00
CA LEU A 225 -20.18 3.85 -12.78
C LEU A 225 -21.49 3.95 -12.01
N ARG A 226 -22.05 2.82 -11.62
CA ARG A 226 -23.31 2.75 -10.86
C ARG A 226 -23.01 2.58 -9.38
N GLN A 227 -23.68 3.35 -8.55
CA GLN A 227 -23.60 3.10 -7.11
C GLN A 227 -24.29 1.79 -6.77
N TYR A 228 -23.54 0.87 -6.21
CA TYR A 228 -24.10 -0.39 -5.74
C TYR A 228 -24.85 -0.18 -4.42
N GLY A 229 -26.11 -0.59 -4.39
CA GLY A 229 -26.98 -0.39 -3.23
C GLY A 229 -27.61 -1.66 -2.66
N ASP A 230 -27.61 -2.77 -3.40
CA ASP A 230 -28.22 -4.03 -2.96
C ASP A 230 -27.19 -4.94 -2.26
N ARG A 231 -27.62 -5.53 -1.14
CA ARG A 231 -26.72 -6.36 -0.31
C ARG A 231 -26.62 -7.81 -0.78
N ASN A 232 -27.46 -8.26 -1.66
CA ASN A 232 -27.63 -9.67 -2.00
C ASN A 232 -27.29 -10.03 -3.45
N GLU A 233 -27.02 -9.03 -4.29
CA GLU A 233 -26.67 -9.26 -5.70
C GLU A 233 -25.15 -9.32 -5.91
N PRO A 234 -24.69 -10.09 -6.91
CA PRO A 234 -23.29 -10.04 -7.33
C PRO A 234 -22.89 -8.65 -7.81
N LEU A 235 -21.68 -8.23 -7.46
CA LEU A 235 -21.09 -6.98 -7.94
C LEU A 235 -20.76 -7.12 -9.43
N ALA A 236 -21.28 -6.19 -10.24
CA ALA A 236 -21.06 -6.15 -11.68
C ALA A 236 -19.90 -5.20 -12.05
N ALA A 237 -19.35 -5.39 -13.23
CA ALA A 237 -18.34 -4.46 -13.78
C ALA A 237 -18.91 -3.05 -13.92
N GLY A 238 -18.19 -2.05 -13.43
CA GLY A 238 -18.63 -0.65 -13.36
C GLY A 238 -19.49 -0.29 -12.15
N ASP A 239 -19.76 -1.23 -11.24
CA ASP A 239 -20.34 -0.87 -9.95
C ASP A 239 -19.30 -0.17 -9.08
N TYR A 240 -19.73 0.80 -8.27
CA TYR A 240 -18.86 1.45 -7.31
C TYR A 240 -19.47 1.53 -5.92
N GLY A 241 -18.62 1.66 -4.93
CA GLY A 241 -19.00 1.85 -3.55
C GLY A 241 -17.85 2.45 -2.74
N PHE A 242 -17.93 2.35 -1.41
CA PHE A 242 -17.04 3.08 -0.53
C PHE A 242 -16.12 2.14 0.24
N LEU A 243 -14.87 2.57 0.38
CA LEU A 243 -13.84 1.89 1.14
C LEU A 243 -13.91 2.30 2.61
N GLU A 244 -13.55 1.38 3.48
CA GLU A 244 -13.29 1.66 4.89
C GLU A 244 -11.80 1.93 5.07
N ALA A 245 -11.46 3.03 5.73
CA ALA A 245 -10.11 3.35 6.14
C ALA A 245 -10.09 3.64 7.64
N ALA A 246 -9.05 3.13 8.32
CA ALA A 246 -8.88 3.38 9.75
C ALA A 246 -8.69 4.87 10.08
N GLN A 247 -8.23 5.66 9.10
CA GLN A 247 -8.04 7.11 9.22
C GLN A 247 -9.33 7.90 9.05
N LEU A 248 -10.38 7.27 8.52
CA LEU A 248 -11.71 7.83 8.37
C LEU A 248 -12.60 7.31 9.48
N GLY A 249 -13.50 8.14 9.97
CA GLY A 249 -14.55 7.67 10.84
C GLY A 249 -15.47 6.65 10.14
N SER A 250 -16.31 5.98 10.91
CA SER A 250 -17.23 4.97 10.37
C SER A 250 -18.55 5.57 9.86
N ASP A 251 -18.74 6.85 10.06
CA ASP A 251 -20.00 7.52 9.79
C ASP A 251 -20.14 7.96 8.32
N THR A 252 -21.36 8.15 7.91
CA THR A 252 -21.68 8.58 6.54
C THR A 252 -21.08 9.95 6.23
N GLU A 253 -21.08 10.84 7.21
CA GLU A 253 -20.55 12.21 7.09
C GLU A 253 -19.04 12.20 6.85
N ASP A 254 -18.29 11.32 7.50
CA ASP A 254 -16.84 11.19 7.32
C ASP A 254 -16.47 10.76 5.89
N ILE A 255 -17.26 9.86 5.29
CA ILE A 255 -17.07 9.42 3.89
C ILE A 255 -17.40 10.56 2.93
N ILE A 256 -18.50 11.27 3.17
CA ILE A 256 -18.91 12.42 2.34
C ILE A 256 -17.84 13.51 2.40
N ASP A 257 -17.35 13.83 3.60
CA ASP A 257 -16.27 14.78 3.80
C ASP A 257 -14.99 14.36 3.05
N ALA A 258 -14.54 13.13 3.24
CA ALA A 258 -13.34 12.61 2.57
C ALA A 258 -13.45 12.62 1.04
N ILE A 259 -14.66 12.55 0.47
CA ILE A 259 -14.88 12.72 -0.97
C ILE A 259 -14.87 14.20 -1.36
N ALA A 260 -15.45 15.07 -0.53
CA ALA A 260 -15.62 16.49 -0.84
C ALA A 260 -14.31 17.28 -0.76
N VAL A 261 -13.41 16.95 0.17
CA VAL A 261 -12.15 17.67 0.38
C VAL A 261 -11.20 17.57 -0.83
N ASP A 262 -10.34 18.55 -0.98
CA ASP A 262 -9.36 18.62 -2.06
C ASP A 262 -8.22 17.60 -1.90
N ARG A 263 -7.86 17.27 -0.66
CA ARG A 263 -6.82 16.31 -0.30
C ARG A 263 -7.35 15.31 0.71
N PRO A 264 -7.95 14.21 0.26
CA PRO A 264 -8.39 13.14 1.15
C PRO A 264 -7.23 12.62 2.00
N ARG A 265 -7.47 12.39 3.28
CA ARG A 265 -6.44 11.90 4.21
C ARG A 265 -6.32 10.39 4.24
N ALA A 266 -7.17 9.68 3.50
CA ALA A 266 -7.18 8.23 3.49
C ALA A 266 -6.00 7.67 2.70
N CYS A 267 -5.38 6.63 3.27
CA CYS A 267 -4.37 5.81 2.63
C CYS A 267 -4.88 4.36 2.57
N PHE A 268 -4.65 3.70 1.45
CA PHE A 268 -5.08 2.31 1.24
C PHE A 268 -3.91 1.47 0.77
N ILE A 269 -3.84 0.25 1.31
CA ILE A 269 -2.86 -0.75 0.93
C ILE A 269 -3.42 -1.55 -0.25
N GLN A 270 -2.62 -1.75 -1.29
CA GLN A 270 -3.08 -2.46 -2.50
C GLN A 270 -3.43 -3.93 -2.24
N ASN A 271 -2.81 -4.56 -1.26
CA ASN A 271 -3.01 -5.98 -1.00
C ASN A 271 -4.31 -6.31 -0.28
N ALA A 272 -4.91 -5.35 0.45
CA ALA A 272 -6.09 -5.61 1.24
C ALA A 272 -6.88 -4.34 1.51
N VAL A 273 -8.07 -4.24 0.96
CA VAL A 273 -9.03 -3.18 1.31
C VAL A 273 -10.29 -3.79 1.90
N ASN A 274 -10.90 -3.03 2.79
CA ASN A 274 -12.21 -3.36 3.35
C ASN A 274 -13.24 -2.40 2.77
N PHE A 275 -14.43 -2.92 2.48
CA PHE A 275 -15.53 -2.08 2.04
C PHE A 275 -16.89 -2.58 2.53
N ARG A 276 -17.80 -1.64 2.65
CA ARG A 276 -19.20 -1.91 2.92
C ARG A 276 -20.04 -1.33 1.80
N PRO A 277 -20.81 -2.13 1.11
CA PRO A 277 -21.79 -1.61 0.19
C PRO A 277 -22.80 -0.77 0.99
N ARG A 278 -22.87 0.49 0.66
CA ARG A 278 -23.79 1.44 1.27
C ARG A 278 -24.27 2.41 0.20
N ALA A 279 -25.57 2.57 0.07
CA ALA A 279 -26.12 3.64 -0.72
C ALA A 279 -25.98 4.95 0.05
N LEU A 280 -25.30 5.94 -0.51
CA LEU A 280 -25.13 7.27 0.05
C LEU A 280 -25.69 8.32 -0.91
N PRO A 281 -26.99 8.67 -0.83
CA PRO A 281 -27.57 9.67 -1.72
C PRO A 281 -26.90 11.06 -1.61
N ALA A 282 -26.41 11.43 -0.42
CA ALA A 282 -25.73 12.70 -0.17
C ALA A 282 -24.32 12.76 -0.80
N VAL A 283 -23.76 11.63 -1.26
CA VAL A 283 -22.44 11.61 -1.94
C VAL A 283 -22.42 12.48 -3.20
N ARG A 284 -23.56 12.69 -3.83
CA ARG A 284 -23.74 13.61 -4.95
C ARG A 284 -23.22 15.02 -4.61
N GLU A 285 -23.57 15.52 -3.46
CA GLU A 285 -23.19 16.86 -2.99
C GLU A 285 -21.66 16.97 -2.86
N ALA A 286 -21.01 15.93 -2.32
CA ALA A 286 -19.56 15.86 -2.18
C ALA A 286 -18.82 15.86 -3.53
N PHE A 287 -19.30 15.10 -4.52
CA PHE A 287 -18.71 15.12 -5.86
C PHE A 287 -18.91 16.44 -6.56
N ASN A 288 -20.07 17.06 -6.37
CA ASN A 288 -20.47 18.29 -7.06
C ASN A 288 -19.67 19.53 -6.60
N VAL A 289 -19.05 19.50 -5.42
CA VAL A 289 -18.10 20.55 -4.99
C VAL A 289 -17.00 20.80 -6.05
N ARG A 290 -16.55 19.72 -6.75
CA ARG A 290 -15.54 19.82 -7.82
C ARG A 290 -15.97 20.67 -9.01
N PHE A 291 -17.28 20.85 -9.17
CA PHE A 291 -17.93 21.64 -10.22
C PHE A 291 -18.44 23.00 -9.72
N ASP A 292 -17.96 23.49 -8.56
CA ASP A 292 -18.40 24.75 -7.96
C ASP A 292 -19.91 24.75 -7.61
N ILE A 293 -20.40 23.58 -7.19
CA ILE A 293 -21.80 23.39 -6.79
C ILE A 293 -21.82 23.05 -5.29
N TYR A 294 -22.33 23.98 -4.50
CA TYR A 294 -22.44 23.85 -3.05
C TYR A 294 -23.90 23.76 -2.65
N GLU A 295 -24.40 22.56 -2.44
CA GLU A 295 -25.77 22.29 -2.05
C GLU A 295 -25.86 21.34 -0.87
N GLY A 296 -27.01 21.30 -0.19
CA GLY A 296 -27.24 20.39 0.93
C GLY A 296 -26.20 20.51 2.03
N THR A 297 -25.54 19.42 2.37
CA THR A 297 -24.51 19.38 3.40
C THR A 297 -23.26 20.22 3.07
N MET A 298 -23.04 20.52 1.79
CA MET A 298 -21.91 21.31 1.31
C MET A 298 -22.20 22.81 1.21
N SER A 299 -23.40 23.29 1.52
CA SER A 299 -23.86 24.67 1.27
C SER A 299 -23.08 25.75 2.03
N GLY A 300 -22.33 25.41 3.07
CA GLY A 300 -21.56 26.37 3.89
C GLY A 300 -20.09 26.48 3.55
N PHE A 301 -19.58 25.68 2.60
CA PHE A 301 -18.13 25.50 2.39
C PHE A 301 -17.55 26.30 1.22
N GLN A 302 -18.27 27.27 0.66
CA GLN A 302 -17.82 28.10 -0.48
C GLN A 302 -16.56 28.93 -0.20
N ASN A 303 -16.22 29.16 1.05
CA ASN A 303 -15.05 29.94 1.47
C ASN A 303 -13.93 29.08 2.06
N ASP A 304 -14.15 27.76 2.17
CA ASP A 304 -13.20 26.86 2.80
C ASP A 304 -12.22 26.31 1.78
N LEU A 305 -10.91 26.49 2.07
CA LEU A 305 -9.84 26.04 1.21
C LEU A 305 -9.83 24.52 1.00
N SER A 306 -10.33 23.76 1.98
CA SER A 306 -10.36 22.29 1.87
C SER A 306 -11.40 21.78 0.87
N TYR A 307 -12.42 22.60 0.58
CA TYR A 307 -13.51 22.25 -0.32
C TYR A 307 -13.47 23.03 -1.64
N ARG A 308 -12.27 23.33 -2.10
CA ARG A 308 -12.06 24.05 -3.35
C ARG A 308 -12.62 23.30 -4.56
N PRO A 309 -13.23 24.00 -5.53
CA PRO A 309 -13.64 23.40 -6.78
C PRO A 309 -12.43 23.21 -7.71
N SER A 310 -12.67 22.66 -8.89
CA SER A 310 -11.71 22.61 -9.98
C SER A 310 -11.48 24.02 -10.56
N PRO A 311 -10.27 24.32 -11.11
CA PRO A 311 -10.06 25.54 -11.90
C PRO A 311 -10.98 25.62 -13.13
N ASN A 312 -11.37 24.47 -13.69
CA ASN A 312 -12.32 24.37 -14.80
C ASN A 312 -13.58 23.61 -14.34
N VAL A 313 -14.65 24.35 -14.15
CA VAL A 313 -15.95 23.86 -13.66
C VAL A 313 -17.04 23.80 -14.74
N ARG A 314 -16.67 23.91 -16.01
CA ARG A 314 -17.60 23.88 -17.13
C ARG A 314 -18.47 22.63 -17.11
N LYS A 315 -19.77 22.80 -17.11
CA LYS A 315 -20.77 21.73 -16.92
C LYS A 315 -21.95 21.80 -17.90
N GLY A 316 -21.99 22.84 -18.76
CA GLY A 316 -23.07 23.04 -19.71
C GLY A 316 -24.29 23.72 -19.06
N TYR A 317 -24.06 24.66 -18.16
CA TYR A 317 -25.10 25.39 -17.49
C TYR A 317 -25.86 26.30 -18.45
N VAL A 318 -27.16 26.08 -18.56
CA VAL A 318 -28.07 26.94 -19.31
C VAL A 318 -28.83 27.82 -18.31
N GLY A 319 -28.29 28.96 -17.97
CA GLY A 319 -28.87 29.79 -16.93
C GLY A 319 -29.22 31.21 -17.37
N GLY A 320 -30.41 31.63 -17.09
CA GLY A 320 -30.87 33.00 -17.13
C GLY A 320 -31.47 33.50 -15.80
N GLY A 321 -31.30 32.74 -14.71
CA GLY A 321 -31.82 33.11 -13.40
C GLY A 321 -30.95 34.12 -12.68
N SER A 322 -31.57 34.94 -11.80
CA SER A 322 -30.96 36.03 -11.01
C SER A 322 -29.89 35.60 -10.00
N GLY A 323 -29.43 34.37 -10.02
CA GLY A 323 -28.36 33.85 -9.15
C GLY A 323 -27.17 33.27 -9.90
N GLY A 324 -27.14 33.29 -11.25
CA GLY A 324 -26.06 32.76 -12.03
C GLY A 324 -25.80 31.27 -11.80
N ALA A 325 -24.60 30.84 -12.15
CA ALA A 325 -24.16 29.43 -12.03
C ALA A 325 -24.18 28.90 -10.58
N CYS A 326 -24.13 29.77 -9.58
CA CYS A 326 -24.13 29.39 -8.15
C CYS A 326 -25.45 28.84 -7.64
N ASN A 327 -26.55 29.22 -8.27
CA ASN A 327 -27.89 28.74 -7.93
C ASN A 327 -28.37 27.64 -8.90
N ALA A 328 -27.50 27.16 -9.73
CA ALA A 328 -27.80 26.12 -10.67
C ALA A 328 -28.22 24.83 -9.95
N ARG A 329 -29.33 24.24 -10.37
CA ARG A 329 -29.91 23.05 -9.76
C ARG A 329 -29.60 21.82 -10.62
N PRO A 330 -28.86 20.82 -10.10
CA PRO A 330 -28.64 19.58 -10.81
C PRO A 330 -29.94 18.93 -11.28
N GLY A 331 -30.03 18.56 -12.55
CA GLY A 331 -31.13 17.83 -13.13
C GLY A 331 -32.16 18.67 -13.90
N THR A 332 -32.17 19.99 -13.75
CA THR A 332 -33.01 20.88 -14.57
C THR A 332 -32.24 21.78 -15.48
N ASP A 333 -31.01 22.14 -15.10
CA ASP A 333 -30.28 23.25 -15.70
C ASP A 333 -29.13 22.80 -16.60
N TRP A 334 -28.78 21.51 -16.64
CA TRP A 334 -27.81 20.92 -17.60
C TRP A 334 -28.21 19.53 -18.06
N PRO A 335 -28.86 19.45 -19.21
CA PRO A 335 -29.20 18.17 -19.79
C PRO A 335 -27.92 17.44 -20.25
N ILE A 336 -27.85 16.13 -19.95
CA ILE A 336 -26.82 15.27 -20.51
C ILE A 336 -27.05 15.22 -22.03
N GLY A 337 -26.09 15.69 -22.82
CA GLY A 337 -26.20 15.69 -24.28
C GLY A 337 -27.02 16.86 -24.83
N ALA A 338 -26.60 18.09 -24.53
CA ALA A 338 -27.20 19.28 -25.11
C ALA A 338 -27.28 19.20 -26.65
N PRO A 339 -28.39 19.65 -27.27
CA PRO A 339 -28.49 19.74 -28.71
C PRO A 339 -27.40 20.60 -29.34
N PRO A 340 -27.06 20.41 -30.60
CA PRO A 340 -26.10 21.25 -31.29
C PRO A 340 -26.45 22.74 -31.19
N GLY A 341 -25.47 23.58 -30.81
CA GLY A 341 -25.66 25.03 -30.69
C GLY A 341 -26.12 25.53 -29.34
N GLN A 342 -26.34 24.65 -28.34
CA GLN A 342 -26.59 25.03 -26.96
C GLN A 342 -25.33 24.86 -26.11
N VAL A 343 -25.31 25.49 -24.93
CA VAL A 343 -24.24 25.35 -23.95
C VAL A 343 -23.94 23.88 -23.71
N ALA A 344 -22.65 23.53 -23.78
CA ALA A 344 -22.25 22.15 -23.66
C ALA A 344 -21.25 21.96 -22.51
N GLY A 345 -21.60 21.09 -21.58
CA GLY A 345 -20.61 20.36 -20.79
C GLY A 345 -19.86 19.36 -21.66
N LEU A 346 -18.92 18.62 -21.10
CA LEU A 346 -18.24 17.52 -21.81
C LEU A 346 -19.26 16.47 -22.23
N PRO A 347 -19.54 16.25 -23.54
CA PRO A 347 -20.67 15.45 -23.98
C PRO A 347 -20.42 13.95 -23.79
N LEU A 348 -21.51 13.17 -23.78
CA LEU A 348 -21.43 11.71 -23.84
C LEU A 348 -20.82 11.24 -25.16
N ASP A 349 -20.39 9.99 -25.20
CA ASP A 349 -20.00 9.35 -26.45
C ASP A 349 -21.19 9.25 -27.41
N ARG A 350 -20.94 9.34 -28.72
CA ARG A 350 -21.99 9.32 -29.74
C ARG A 350 -22.77 8.00 -29.76
N GLU A 351 -22.04 6.92 -29.53
CA GLU A 351 -22.56 5.58 -29.44
C GLU A 351 -22.71 5.19 -27.96
N TRP A 352 -23.76 5.70 -27.36
CA TRP A 352 -24.11 5.45 -25.97
C TRP A 352 -25.53 4.86 -25.87
N PRO A 353 -25.76 3.80 -25.10
CA PRO A 353 -24.78 3.00 -24.35
C PRO A 353 -24.13 1.90 -25.21
N PHE A 354 -22.84 1.67 -24.98
CA PHE A 354 -22.07 0.57 -25.55
C PHE A 354 -21.61 -0.36 -24.40
N LEU A 355 -21.36 -1.65 -24.67
CA LEU A 355 -20.97 -2.65 -23.66
C LEU A 355 -21.86 -2.61 -22.39
N ASP A 356 -23.03 -3.23 -22.48
CA ASP A 356 -23.97 -3.41 -21.37
C ASP A 356 -24.37 -2.11 -20.65
N GLY A 357 -24.26 -0.97 -21.30
CA GLY A 357 -24.62 0.35 -20.76
C GLY A 357 -23.62 0.97 -19.81
N ARG A 358 -22.47 0.33 -19.60
CA ARG A 358 -21.42 0.83 -18.68
C ARG A 358 -20.29 1.62 -19.34
N MET A 359 -20.13 1.51 -20.65
CA MET A 359 -19.03 2.11 -21.41
C MET A 359 -19.51 2.64 -22.75
N GLY A 360 -18.94 3.76 -23.18
CA GLY A 360 -19.15 4.32 -24.51
C GLY A 360 -18.09 3.88 -25.53
N SER A 361 -18.24 4.37 -26.78
CA SER A 361 -17.30 4.06 -27.88
C SER A 361 -15.99 4.86 -27.82
N GLY A 362 -15.91 5.94 -27.06
CA GLY A 362 -14.80 6.92 -27.05
C GLY A 362 -14.93 7.97 -28.15
N ASN A 363 -15.96 7.92 -28.98
CA ASN A 363 -16.22 8.91 -30.04
C ASN A 363 -17.22 9.95 -29.51
N TRP A 364 -16.78 11.16 -29.32
CA TRP A 364 -17.62 12.24 -28.84
C TRP A 364 -17.51 13.50 -29.74
N ASN A 365 -18.45 14.42 -29.60
CA ASN A 365 -18.51 15.58 -30.48
C ASN A 365 -17.62 16.75 -30.02
N PHE A 366 -16.31 16.54 -30.12
CA PHE A 366 -15.31 17.54 -29.73
C PHE A 366 -15.46 18.86 -30.50
N ALA A 367 -15.71 18.80 -31.80
CA ALA A 367 -15.83 20.01 -32.64
C ALA A 367 -16.98 20.91 -32.17
N THR A 368 -18.13 20.32 -31.88
CA THR A 368 -19.29 21.09 -31.37
C THR A 368 -19.02 21.64 -29.98
N TYR A 369 -18.42 20.84 -29.10
CA TYR A 369 -18.05 21.30 -27.77
C TYR A 369 -17.13 22.51 -27.83
N TRP A 370 -16.09 22.44 -28.67
CA TRP A 370 -15.11 23.52 -28.82
C TRP A 370 -15.74 24.80 -29.39
N GLN A 371 -16.50 24.65 -30.49
CA GLN A 371 -17.16 25.77 -31.16
C GLN A 371 -18.15 26.48 -30.23
N VAL A 372 -18.93 25.74 -29.47
CA VAL A 372 -19.94 26.31 -28.56
C VAL A 372 -19.30 27.06 -27.40
N ASN A 373 -18.21 26.54 -26.85
CA ASN A 373 -17.62 27.11 -25.65
C ASN A 373 -16.57 28.18 -25.90
N HIS A 374 -15.86 28.11 -27.05
CA HIS A 374 -14.72 28.99 -27.35
C HIS A 374 -14.89 29.80 -28.63
N GLY A 375 -15.85 29.46 -29.47
CA GLY A 375 -16.07 30.10 -30.75
C GLY A 375 -14.98 29.83 -31.78
N GLY A 376 -15.25 30.09 -33.06
CA GLY A 376 -14.26 30.03 -34.16
C GLY A 376 -13.88 28.60 -34.59
N ASP A 377 -13.17 28.56 -35.76
CA ASP A 377 -12.66 27.33 -36.37
C ASP A 377 -11.31 26.86 -35.75
N GLY A 378 -10.83 27.56 -34.72
CA GLY A 378 -9.53 27.31 -34.10
C GLY A 378 -9.51 26.13 -33.14
N ARG A 379 -9.79 24.94 -33.63
CA ARG A 379 -9.54 23.72 -32.87
C ARG A 379 -8.03 23.60 -32.65
N PRO A 380 -7.61 23.47 -31.41
CA PRO A 380 -6.20 23.25 -31.14
C PRO A 380 -5.73 21.93 -31.78
N SER A 381 -4.69 22.00 -32.57
CA SER A 381 -4.02 20.84 -33.15
C SER A 381 -2.57 20.83 -32.65
N PRO A 382 -2.10 19.73 -32.09
CA PRO A 382 -2.72 18.59 -31.44
C PRO A 382 -2.86 18.81 -29.94
N ILE A 383 -3.98 18.38 -29.35
CA ILE A 383 -4.07 18.25 -27.91
C ILE A 383 -3.31 16.95 -27.53
N ILE A 384 -2.21 17.14 -26.88
CA ILE A 384 -1.28 16.27 -26.10
C ILE A 384 -1.00 14.81 -26.53
N ASP A 385 -1.87 14.09 -27.23
CA ASP A 385 -1.60 12.68 -27.60
C ASP A 385 -1.17 12.46 -29.07
N GLY A 386 -0.92 13.57 -29.80
CA GLY A 386 -0.49 13.50 -31.20
C GLY A 386 -1.58 13.09 -32.20
N SER A 387 -2.80 12.88 -31.75
CA SER A 387 -3.92 12.58 -32.64
C SER A 387 -4.45 13.88 -33.28
N SER A 388 -4.69 13.85 -34.59
CA SER A 388 -5.45 14.91 -35.26
C SER A 388 -6.84 14.99 -34.66
N ALA A 389 -7.13 16.05 -33.92
CA ALA A 389 -8.41 16.23 -33.23
C ALA A 389 -9.54 16.29 -34.28
N SER A 390 -10.24 15.20 -34.47
CA SER A 390 -11.41 15.07 -35.32
C SER A 390 -12.57 14.44 -34.55
N ASN A 391 -13.79 14.56 -35.05
CA ASN A 391 -14.93 13.88 -34.43
C ASN A 391 -14.87 12.35 -34.52
N SER A 392 -14.04 11.80 -35.41
CA SER A 392 -13.80 10.35 -35.51
C SER A 392 -12.63 9.88 -34.65
N ASN A 393 -11.75 10.79 -34.23
CA ASN A 393 -10.65 10.56 -33.31
C ASN A 393 -10.52 11.76 -32.38
N PRO A 394 -11.47 11.98 -31.45
CA PRO A 394 -11.39 13.11 -30.53
C PRO A 394 -10.30 12.89 -29.48
N PRO A 395 -9.75 13.97 -28.91
CA PRO A 395 -8.91 13.87 -27.71
C PRO A 395 -9.72 13.31 -26.54
N SER A 396 -9.05 12.86 -25.46
CA SER A 396 -9.77 12.56 -24.23
C SER A 396 -10.39 13.84 -23.65
N ARG A 397 -11.47 13.71 -22.91
CA ARG A 397 -12.09 14.85 -22.22
C ARG A 397 -11.18 15.42 -21.15
N TYR A 398 -10.34 14.58 -20.55
CA TYR A 398 -9.33 14.99 -19.61
C TYR A 398 -8.27 15.88 -20.29
N ASP A 399 -7.77 15.52 -21.48
CA ASP A 399 -6.79 16.33 -22.20
C ASP A 399 -7.37 17.69 -22.60
N VAL A 400 -8.64 17.74 -23.03
CA VAL A 400 -9.34 19.00 -23.31
C VAL A 400 -9.47 19.86 -22.06
N TYR A 401 -9.91 19.26 -20.94
CA TYR A 401 -10.03 19.94 -19.67
C TYR A 401 -8.70 20.55 -19.20
N ARG A 402 -7.60 19.79 -19.31
CA ARG A 402 -6.25 20.27 -18.96
C ARG A 402 -5.80 21.39 -19.88
N TYR A 403 -5.99 21.24 -21.18
CA TYR A 403 -5.65 22.25 -22.18
C TYR A 403 -6.39 23.56 -21.94
N GLU A 404 -7.68 23.52 -21.61
CA GLU A 404 -8.46 24.72 -21.29
C GLU A 404 -7.89 25.48 -20.08
N ILE A 405 -7.40 24.78 -19.06
CA ILE A 405 -6.75 25.39 -17.89
C ILE A 405 -5.41 26.00 -18.29
N GLU A 406 -4.56 25.24 -18.96
CA GLU A 406 -3.18 25.61 -19.30
C GLU A 406 -3.10 26.79 -20.28
N GLN A 407 -4.07 26.87 -21.19
CA GLN A 407 -4.13 27.95 -22.20
C GLN A 407 -5.04 29.11 -21.80
N GLY A 408 -5.69 29.05 -20.63
CA GLY A 408 -6.56 30.12 -20.12
C GLY A 408 -7.94 30.17 -20.76
N TYR A 409 -8.36 29.17 -21.54
CA TYR A 409 -9.70 29.09 -22.15
C TYR A 409 -10.84 28.91 -21.15
N ILE A 410 -10.53 28.74 -19.88
CA ILE A 410 -11.53 28.71 -18.80
C ILE A 410 -12.27 30.04 -18.66
N GLN A 411 -11.71 31.17 -19.16
CA GLN A 411 -12.35 32.49 -19.13
C GLN A 411 -13.37 32.69 -20.26
N ASP A 412 -13.31 31.85 -21.29
CA ASP A 412 -14.23 31.94 -22.41
C ASP A 412 -15.67 31.68 -21.95
N ARG A 413 -16.59 32.42 -22.53
CA ARG A 413 -17.99 32.30 -22.23
C ARG A 413 -18.76 31.63 -23.35
N SER A 414 -19.47 30.57 -23.03
CA SER A 414 -20.44 29.96 -23.94
C SER A 414 -21.65 30.89 -24.20
N PRO A 415 -22.46 30.61 -25.22
CA PRO A 415 -23.67 31.41 -25.54
C PRO A 415 -24.66 31.56 -24.36
N GLY A 416 -24.69 30.59 -23.43
CA GLY A 416 -25.47 30.65 -22.21
C GLY A 416 -24.83 31.48 -21.09
N GLY A 417 -23.64 32.08 -21.32
CA GLY A 417 -22.93 32.91 -20.35
C GLY A 417 -22.10 32.11 -19.33
N GLU A 418 -22.03 30.77 -19.43
CA GLU A 418 -21.16 29.97 -18.57
C GLU A 418 -19.70 30.18 -18.95
N SER A 419 -18.85 30.41 -17.95
CA SER A 419 -17.39 30.31 -18.09
C SER A 419 -16.91 29.03 -17.43
N GLY A 420 -15.71 28.56 -17.81
CA GLY A 420 -15.06 27.45 -17.12
C GLY A 420 -14.56 27.85 -15.73
N ALA A 421 -14.35 29.14 -15.45
CA ALA A 421 -13.89 29.60 -14.15
C ALA A 421 -14.99 29.46 -13.07
N PRO A 422 -14.63 29.07 -11.84
CA PRO A 422 -15.55 29.05 -10.71
C PRO A 422 -16.16 30.44 -10.44
N ALA A 423 -17.44 30.47 -10.06
CA ALA A 423 -18.19 31.67 -9.77
C ALA A 423 -18.74 31.73 -8.34
N CYS A 424 -18.84 30.57 -7.66
CA CYS A 424 -19.43 30.45 -6.32
C CYS A 424 -18.37 30.39 -5.23
N TYR A 425 -17.25 29.79 -5.52
CA TYR A 425 -16.13 29.73 -4.60
C TYR A 425 -15.47 31.10 -4.46
N THR A 426 -15.29 31.54 -3.21
CA THR A 426 -14.71 32.86 -2.89
C THR A 426 -13.41 32.75 -2.07
N GLY A 427 -12.87 31.53 -1.91
CA GLY A 427 -11.61 31.29 -1.20
C GLY A 427 -10.35 31.64 -2.03
N GLY A 428 -9.28 30.98 -1.75
CA GLY A 428 -7.98 31.25 -2.35
C GLY A 428 -7.77 30.74 -3.79
N SER A 429 -6.51 30.69 -4.23
CA SER A 429 -6.11 30.24 -5.56
C SER A 429 -6.51 28.78 -5.85
N LEU A 430 -6.78 28.47 -7.11
CA LEU A 430 -7.17 27.14 -7.60
C LEU A 430 -6.14 26.52 -8.53
N PHE A 431 -5.10 27.27 -8.93
CA PHE A 431 -4.14 26.80 -9.94
C PHE A 431 -3.14 25.79 -9.41
N ASP A 432 -3.05 25.62 -8.09
CA ASP A 432 -2.23 24.60 -7.43
C ASP A 432 -2.88 23.20 -7.39
N ILE A 433 -4.14 23.07 -7.84
CA ILE A 433 -4.88 21.80 -7.91
C ILE A 433 -5.56 21.58 -9.26
N PRO A 434 -4.81 21.60 -10.37
CA PRO A 434 -5.40 21.48 -11.70
C PRO A 434 -6.21 20.18 -11.89
N ASP A 435 -5.84 19.10 -11.19
CA ASP A 435 -6.46 17.78 -11.32
C ASP A 435 -7.60 17.53 -10.32
N ARG A 436 -8.23 18.58 -9.80
CA ARG A 436 -9.28 18.46 -8.79
C ARG A 436 -10.48 17.58 -9.20
N ARG A 437 -10.74 17.42 -10.50
CA ARG A 437 -11.76 16.50 -11.04
C ARG A 437 -11.26 15.08 -11.25
N VAL A 438 -9.99 14.79 -10.97
CA VAL A 438 -9.44 13.44 -11.01
C VAL A 438 -9.66 12.79 -9.64
N LEU A 439 -10.27 11.62 -9.65
CA LEU A 439 -10.50 10.77 -8.48
C LEU A 439 -9.49 9.64 -8.51
N TYR A 440 -8.76 9.48 -7.42
CA TYR A 440 -7.98 8.29 -7.18
C TYR A 440 -8.89 7.24 -6.56
N SER A 441 -9.03 6.06 -7.17
CA SER A 441 -9.92 5.00 -6.68
C SER A 441 -9.28 3.63 -6.81
N ALA A 442 -9.67 2.70 -5.92
CA ALA A 442 -9.26 1.32 -6.01
C ALA A 442 -10.09 0.58 -7.08
N ILE A 443 -9.42 -0.09 -8.01
CA ILE A 443 -10.09 -0.96 -9.00
C ILE A 443 -10.01 -2.40 -8.50
N ILE A 444 -11.16 -3.05 -8.41
CA ILE A 444 -11.31 -4.42 -7.91
C ILE A 444 -11.89 -5.31 -9.00
N ASN A 445 -11.33 -6.48 -9.19
CA ASN A 445 -11.86 -7.48 -10.10
C ASN A 445 -13.03 -8.24 -9.44
N CYS A 446 -14.19 -7.58 -9.36
CA CYS A 446 -15.32 -8.05 -8.56
C CYS A 446 -15.90 -9.38 -9.04
N GLN A 447 -16.01 -9.57 -10.36
CA GLN A 447 -16.63 -10.77 -10.93
C GLN A 447 -15.69 -11.97 -10.81
N SER A 448 -14.41 -11.84 -11.11
CA SER A 448 -13.44 -12.94 -11.00
C SER A 448 -13.19 -13.35 -9.55
N LEU A 449 -13.40 -12.44 -8.59
CA LEU A 449 -13.37 -12.75 -7.16
C LEU A 449 -14.70 -13.30 -6.63
N GLY A 450 -15.76 -13.30 -7.45
CA GLY A 450 -17.09 -13.74 -7.04
C GLY A 450 -17.68 -12.89 -5.91
N LEU A 451 -17.37 -11.59 -5.89
CA LEU A 451 -17.84 -10.71 -4.82
C LEU A 451 -19.33 -10.48 -4.92
N VAL A 452 -19.99 -10.62 -3.80
CA VAL A 452 -21.42 -10.30 -3.61
C VAL A 452 -21.55 -9.10 -2.68
N GLY A 453 -22.68 -8.43 -2.73
CA GLY A 453 -22.96 -7.34 -1.81
C GLY A 453 -22.88 -7.78 -0.35
N GLY A 454 -22.50 -6.88 0.51
CA GLY A 454 -22.26 -7.10 1.93
C GLY A 454 -20.88 -6.60 2.35
N ASN A 455 -20.58 -6.70 3.65
CA ASN A 455 -19.26 -6.30 4.15
C ASN A 455 -18.19 -7.25 3.58
N GLN A 456 -17.18 -6.68 2.97
CA GLN A 456 -16.04 -7.40 2.42
C GLN A 456 -14.77 -6.95 3.13
N SER A 457 -13.91 -7.89 3.48
CA SER A 457 -12.64 -7.62 4.16
C SER A 457 -11.48 -8.28 3.42
N ASN A 458 -10.31 -7.66 3.48
CA ASN A 458 -9.09 -8.16 2.87
C ASN A 458 -9.23 -8.44 1.36
N VAL A 459 -9.93 -7.56 0.65
CA VAL A 459 -10.14 -7.71 -0.79
C VAL A 459 -8.92 -7.15 -1.54
N PRO A 460 -8.29 -7.94 -2.43
CA PRO A 460 -7.15 -7.46 -3.21
C PRO A 460 -7.58 -6.43 -4.24
N VAL A 461 -6.82 -5.34 -4.33
CA VAL A 461 -6.97 -4.30 -5.35
C VAL A 461 -6.17 -4.69 -6.59
N ALA A 462 -6.80 -4.68 -7.76
CA ALA A 462 -6.12 -4.95 -9.02
C ALA A 462 -5.11 -3.84 -9.37
N ALA A 463 -5.54 -2.58 -9.20
CA ALA A 463 -4.72 -1.38 -9.32
C ALA A 463 -5.44 -0.19 -8.71
N PHE A 464 -4.70 0.89 -8.39
CA PHE A 464 -5.31 2.20 -8.20
C PHE A 464 -5.35 2.94 -9.52
N ALA A 465 -6.48 3.59 -9.82
CA ALA A 465 -6.69 4.31 -11.07
C ALA A 465 -7.00 5.78 -10.81
N LYS A 466 -6.61 6.60 -11.78
CA LYS A 466 -6.96 8.02 -11.91
C LYS A 466 -8.17 8.10 -12.83
N LEU A 467 -9.31 8.50 -12.30
CA LEU A 467 -10.58 8.62 -13.01
C LEU A 467 -10.99 10.10 -13.08
N PHE A 468 -11.09 10.61 -14.30
CA PHE A 468 -11.52 12.00 -14.51
C PHE A 468 -13.04 12.10 -14.53
N LEU A 469 -13.61 12.85 -13.60
CA LEU A 469 -15.05 13.10 -13.50
C LEU A 469 -15.48 14.12 -14.55
N THR A 470 -16.29 13.67 -15.52
CA THR A 470 -16.64 14.47 -16.70
C THR A 470 -17.84 15.38 -16.49
N LEU A 471 -18.82 14.96 -15.67
CA LEU A 471 -20.07 15.65 -15.46
C LEU A 471 -20.42 15.69 -13.96
N PRO A 472 -21.13 16.74 -13.49
CA PRO A 472 -21.68 16.74 -12.15
C PRO A 472 -22.83 15.74 -12.05
N LEU A 473 -23.04 15.21 -10.85
CA LEU A 473 -24.15 14.30 -10.57
C LEU A 473 -25.47 15.07 -10.53
N GLN A 474 -26.47 14.53 -11.21
CA GLN A 474 -27.81 15.10 -11.24
C GLN A 474 -28.65 14.72 -10.03
N ARG A 475 -29.74 15.45 -9.76
CA ARG A 475 -30.71 15.07 -8.73
C ARG A 475 -31.27 13.68 -9.04
N SER A 476 -31.48 12.90 -8.02
CA SER A 476 -31.97 11.52 -8.09
C SER A 476 -31.05 10.52 -8.83
N GLN A 477 -29.85 10.93 -9.20
CA GLN A 477 -28.84 10.03 -9.83
C GLN A 477 -27.59 10.01 -8.98
N THR A 478 -27.03 8.81 -8.83
CA THR A 478 -25.75 8.58 -8.15
C THR A 478 -24.69 8.03 -9.13
N ASP A 479 -25.05 7.91 -10.41
CA ASP A 479 -24.12 7.43 -11.44
C ASP A 479 -23.02 8.45 -11.70
N LEU A 480 -21.76 7.96 -11.75
CA LEU A 480 -20.60 8.76 -12.10
C LEU A 480 -20.26 8.53 -13.57
N TYR A 481 -20.00 9.62 -14.30
CA TYR A 481 -19.48 9.57 -15.66
C TYR A 481 -18.03 9.97 -15.64
N VAL A 482 -17.13 9.02 -15.97
CA VAL A 482 -15.69 9.21 -15.84
C VAL A 482 -14.94 8.72 -17.06
N GLU A 483 -13.72 9.25 -17.27
CA GLU A 483 -12.72 8.68 -18.19
C GLU A 483 -11.55 8.11 -17.38
N LEU A 484 -10.97 7.04 -17.86
CA LEU A 484 -9.72 6.51 -17.30
C LEU A 484 -8.54 7.36 -17.76
N VAL A 485 -7.94 8.11 -16.84
CA VAL A 485 -6.71 8.88 -17.12
C VAL A 485 -5.49 7.95 -17.20
N GLY A 486 -5.44 7.00 -16.27
CA GLY A 486 -4.37 6.02 -16.19
C GLY A 486 -4.35 5.30 -14.84
N LEU A 487 -3.42 4.39 -14.69
CA LEU A 487 -3.17 3.75 -13.40
C LEU A 487 -2.16 4.56 -12.58
N VAL A 488 -2.28 4.48 -11.27
CA VAL A 488 -1.29 5.06 -10.36
C VAL A 488 0.00 4.25 -10.49
N LYS A 489 1.08 4.93 -10.84
CA LYS A 489 2.41 4.32 -11.02
C LYS A 489 3.26 4.52 -9.77
N PRO A 490 4.28 3.68 -9.58
CA PRO A 490 5.34 3.95 -8.61
C PRO A 490 5.89 5.37 -8.82
N ARG A 491 6.08 6.11 -7.73
CA ARG A 491 6.54 7.51 -7.71
C ARG A 491 5.53 8.57 -8.20
N ASP A 492 4.29 8.20 -8.50
CA ASP A 492 3.22 9.20 -8.63
C ASP A 492 2.96 9.88 -7.28
N ASP A 493 2.48 11.13 -7.31
CA ASP A 493 2.11 11.86 -6.10
C ASP A 493 1.09 11.04 -5.29
N GLY A 494 1.36 10.89 -3.99
CA GLY A 494 0.51 10.11 -3.07
C GLY A 494 0.74 8.59 -3.09
N ASN A 495 1.62 8.08 -3.95
CA ASN A 495 1.99 6.66 -3.94
C ASN A 495 3.27 6.44 -3.15
N PHE A 496 3.16 5.67 -2.07
CA PHE A 496 4.27 5.28 -1.22
C PHE A 496 4.52 3.79 -1.36
N GLU A 497 5.76 3.44 -1.67
CA GLU A 497 6.21 2.06 -1.68
C GLU A 497 6.63 1.68 -0.26
N MET A 498 6.04 0.65 0.28
CA MET A 498 6.35 0.15 1.60
C MET A 498 6.78 -1.31 1.50
N VAL A 499 8.00 -1.57 1.95
CA VAL A 499 8.49 -2.93 2.13
C VAL A 499 8.33 -3.29 3.59
N GLN A 500 7.62 -4.38 3.85
CA GLN A 500 7.26 -4.78 5.21
C GLN A 500 7.65 -6.23 5.47
N LEU A 501 8.15 -6.50 6.69
CA LEU A 501 8.31 -7.85 7.22
C LEU A 501 6.96 -8.36 7.74
N TYR A 502 6.63 -9.60 7.41
CA TYR A 502 5.43 -10.29 7.87
C TYR A 502 5.75 -11.37 8.91
N ARG A 503 6.91 -12.03 8.80
CA ARG A 503 7.42 -13.03 9.72
C ARG A 503 8.93 -13.00 9.75
#